data_efdd599d74fb91c665c9a80ba561f85b
#
_entry.id   efdd599d74fb91c665c9a80ba561f85b
#
_cell.length_a   1.000
_cell.length_b   1.000
_cell.length_c   1.000
_cell.angle_alpha   90.00
_cell.angle_beta   90.00
_cell.angle_gamma   90.00
#
_symmetry.space_group_name_H-M   'P 1'
#
loop_
_entity.id
_entity.type
_entity.pdbx_description
1 polymer ?
#
loop_
_entity_poly.entity_id
_entity_poly.type
_entity_poly.pdbx_seq_one_letter_code
_entity_poly.pdbx_strand_id
1 'polypeptide(L)'
;MSTDQGQAAGDATAARIGRWIIPAIPFGWTWVPDFGIQKRTGGVVPSNIYLREDQLLAGNQLELYIRAQITLMKRTFVEPVIAGPAPLTFPDAAEAAMLMLKHRPMHQVTVFQVQHYVRSGSWIGIATLTTLEPELLKIRPDFDQFMKLLRIEPFAG
;
A
#
# COMPACT_ATOMS: atom_id res chain seq x y z
N MET A 1 -17.66 3.53 24.96
CA MET A 1 -17.67 3.55 24.34
C MET A 1 -17.71 3.48 23.83
N SER A 2 -17.52 3.51 23.67
CA SER A 2 -17.50 3.56 22.73
C SER A 2 -17.47 3.71 22.12
N THR A 3 -17.33 3.75 22.02
CA THR A 3 -17.30 3.92 21.12
C THR A 3 -17.18 4.29 20.62
N ASP A 4 -17.08 4.36 20.72
CA ASP A 4 -16.96 4.70 19.98
C ASP A 4 -16.77 4.83 19.46
N GLN A 5 -16.55 4.68 19.58
CA GLN A 5 -16.38 4.76 18.83
C GLN A 5 -16.41 5.04 18.10
N GLY A 6 -16.52 5.15 18.17
CA GLY A 6 -16.68 5.36 17.14
C GLY A 6 -16.69 5.93 16.78
N GLN A 7 -16.62 6.01 16.70
CA GLN A 7 -16.67 6.59 16.09
C GLN A 7 -16.65 7.16 15.61
N ALA A 8 -16.65 7.11 15.82
CA ALA A 8 -16.58 7.59 15.09
C ALA A 8 -16.63 8.06 14.58
N ALA A 9 -16.68 8.01 14.48
CA ALA A 9 -16.65 8.28 13.73
C ALA A 9 -16.52 8.91 13.16
N GLY A 10 -16.53 8.89 12.96
CA GLY A 10 -16.53 9.36 12.20
C GLY A 10 -16.06 10.43 11.92
N ASP A 11 -15.92 10.76 12.44
CA ASP A 11 -15.41 11.78 12.23
C ASP A 11 -14.53 11.91 11.55
N ALA A 12 -15.00 12.04 11.47
CA ALA A 12 -14.30 12.29 10.72
C ALA A 12 -12.97 12.47 10.76
N THR A 13 -12.44 12.37 11.74
CA THR A 13 -11.05 12.51 11.81
C THR A 13 -10.41 11.24 11.36
N ALA A 14 -10.17 11.20 10.09
CA ALA A 14 -9.47 10.10 9.51
C ALA A 14 -8.02 10.10 9.96
N ALA A 15 -7.44 8.95 10.10
CA ALA A 15 -6.01 8.84 10.32
C ALA A 15 -5.28 9.31 9.06
N ARG A 16 -4.06 9.82 9.24
CA ARG A 16 -3.26 10.32 8.14
C ARG A 16 -1.83 9.85 8.23
N ILE A 17 -1.26 9.61 7.06
CA ILE A 17 0.18 9.45 6.89
C ILE A 17 0.54 10.34 5.71
N GLY A 18 1.17 11.50 5.99
CA GLY A 18 1.43 12.49 4.97
C GLY A 18 0.14 12.89 4.25
N ARG A 19 0.10 12.72 2.94
CA ARG A 19 -1.09 13.02 2.14
C ARG A 19 -2.08 11.87 2.05
N TRP A 20 -1.73 10.71 2.59
CA TRP A 20 -2.65 9.59 2.67
C TRP A 20 -3.71 9.87 3.75
N ILE A 21 -4.97 9.71 3.39
CA ILE A 21 -6.12 9.88 4.28
C ILE A 21 -6.79 8.53 4.43
N ILE A 22 -6.87 8.03 5.65
CA ILE A 22 -7.40 6.70 5.95
C ILE A 22 -8.74 6.87 6.67
N PRO A 23 -9.88 6.78 5.95
CA PRO A 23 -11.19 6.98 6.58
C PRO A 23 -11.61 5.84 7.48
N ALA A 24 -11.17 4.63 7.18
CA ALA A 24 -11.59 3.44 7.92
C ALA A 24 -10.55 2.34 7.77
N ILE A 25 -10.53 1.46 8.76
CA ILE A 25 -9.62 0.32 8.80
C ILE A 25 -10.48 -0.94 8.76
N PRO A 26 -10.14 -1.94 7.93
CA PRO A 26 -10.91 -3.19 7.90
C PRO A 26 -10.95 -3.87 9.26
N PHE A 27 -12.01 -4.60 9.50
CA PHE A 27 -12.18 -5.34 10.75
C PHE A 27 -11.01 -6.31 10.95
N GLY A 28 -10.48 -6.33 12.16
CA GLY A 28 -9.38 -7.21 12.52
C GLY A 28 -8.00 -6.63 12.26
N TRP A 29 -7.92 -5.46 11.65
CA TRP A 29 -6.65 -4.77 11.43
C TRP A 29 -6.42 -3.72 12.51
N THR A 30 -5.17 -3.43 12.79
CA THR A 30 -4.75 -2.49 13.82
C THR A 30 -3.93 -1.38 13.22
N TRP A 31 -4.19 -0.15 13.63
CA TRP A 31 -3.43 1.02 13.23
C TRP A 31 -2.02 0.97 13.79
N VAL A 32 -1.03 1.24 12.94
CA VAL A 32 0.38 1.35 13.35
C VAL A 32 0.85 2.75 12.95
N PRO A 33 1.12 3.63 13.93
CA PRO A 33 1.50 5.03 13.63
C PRO A 33 2.69 5.11 12.69
N ASP A 34 2.62 6.05 11.75
CA ASP A 34 3.64 6.34 10.75
C ASP A 34 3.97 5.18 9.83
N PHE A 35 3.15 4.13 9.85
CA PHE A 35 3.37 2.95 9.02
C PHE A 35 2.13 2.64 8.18
N GLY A 36 1.01 2.39 8.82
CA GLY A 36 -0.22 1.99 8.18
C GLY A 36 -1.03 1.08 9.08
N ILE A 37 -1.35 -0.10 8.59
CA ILE A 37 -2.15 -1.06 9.37
C ILE A 37 -1.54 -2.45 9.29
N GLN A 38 -1.85 -3.27 10.28
CA GLN A 38 -1.38 -4.64 10.27
C GLN A 38 -2.43 -5.56 10.86
N LYS A 39 -2.40 -6.82 10.44
CA LYS A 39 -3.30 -7.85 10.92
C LYS A 39 -2.49 -9.07 11.30
N ARG A 40 -2.71 -9.59 12.52
CA ARG A 40 -2.11 -10.85 12.90
C ARG A 40 -2.82 -11.97 12.17
N THR A 41 -2.02 -12.79 11.52
CA THR A 41 -2.50 -13.99 10.83
C THR A 41 -1.99 -15.21 11.58
N GLY A 42 -2.33 -16.38 11.13
CA GLY A 42 -1.80 -17.62 11.72
C GLY A 42 -0.32 -17.85 11.44
N GLY A 43 0.29 -17.01 10.60
CA GLY A 43 1.69 -17.16 10.23
C GLY A 43 2.64 -16.50 11.23
N VAL A 44 3.93 -16.67 10.97
CA VAL A 44 4.99 -16.13 11.81
C VAL A 44 5.05 -14.61 11.72
N VAL A 45 4.70 -14.06 10.57
CA VAL A 45 4.78 -12.63 10.30
C VAL A 45 3.37 -12.10 10.06
N PRO A 46 2.97 -11.02 10.74
CA PRO A 46 1.67 -10.42 10.46
C PRO A 46 1.62 -9.83 9.06
N SER A 47 0.44 -9.86 8.45
CA SER A 47 0.23 -9.13 7.21
C SER A 47 0.15 -7.64 7.51
N ASN A 48 0.67 -6.82 6.60
CA ASN A 48 0.63 -5.38 6.83
C ASN A 48 0.39 -4.62 5.53
N ILE A 49 -0.10 -3.40 5.69
CA ILE A 49 -0.23 -2.43 4.60
C ILE A 49 0.58 -1.22 5.02
N TYR A 50 1.65 -0.97 4.30
CA TYR A 50 2.56 0.12 4.55
C TYR A 50 2.25 1.26 3.60
N LEU A 51 2.03 2.45 4.16
CA LEU A 51 1.78 3.66 3.39
C LEU A 51 3.00 4.56 3.46
N ARG A 52 3.56 4.91 2.33
CA ARG A 52 4.71 5.82 2.30
C ARG A 52 4.59 6.81 1.16
N GLU A 53 5.47 7.78 1.19
CA GLU A 53 5.49 8.87 0.24
C GLU A 53 6.87 8.97 -0.39
N ASP A 54 6.88 9.51 -1.60
CA ASP A 54 8.12 9.82 -2.30
C ASP A 54 7.86 11.00 -3.21
N GLN A 55 8.87 11.44 -3.89
CA GLN A 55 8.78 12.59 -4.78
C GLN A 55 9.24 12.20 -6.17
N LEU A 56 8.46 12.63 -7.16
CA LEU A 56 8.80 12.42 -8.55
C LEU A 56 9.70 13.55 -9.01
N LEU A 57 10.79 13.21 -9.68
CA LEU A 57 11.68 14.22 -10.24
C LEU A 57 10.96 14.97 -11.36
N ALA A 58 11.28 16.27 -11.49
CA ALA A 58 10.64 17.13 -12.47
C ALA A 58 10.79 16.55 -13.88
N GLY A 59 9.68 16.57 -14.63
CA GLY A 59 9.66 16.07 -16.00
C GLY A 59 9.51 14.55 -16.13
N ASN A 60 9.55 13.79 -15.04
CA ASN A 60 9.39 12.35 -15.12
C ASN A 60 7.93 11.96 -15.03
N GLN A 61 7.64 10.75 -15.49
CA GLN A 61 6.33 10.14 -15.40
C GLN A 61 6.36 9.02 -14.35
N LEU A 62 5.20 8.65 -13.85
CA LEU A 62 5.08 7.60 -12.85
C LEU A 62 5.70 6.29 -13.34
N GLU A 63 5.55 5.97 -14.61
CA GLU A 63 6.09 4.74 -15.16
C GLU A 63 7.62 4.67 -14.99
N LEU A 64 8.32 5.77 -15.21
CA LEU A 64 9.77 5.78 -15.03
C LEU A 64 10.15 5.56 -13.58
N TYR A 65 9.38 6.14 -12.66
CA TYR A 65 9.60 5.91 -11.23
C TYR A 65 9.45 4.43 -10.89
N ILE A 66 8.38 3.81 -11.38
CA ILE A 66 8.10 2.40 -11.09
C ILE A 66 9.18 1.51 -11.70
N ARG A 67 9.65 1.80 -12.90
CA ARG A 67 10.73 1.04 -13.54
C ARG A 67 12.01 1.08 -12.72
N ALA A 68 12.32 2.24 -12.14
CA ALA A 68 13.48 2.37 -11.25
C ALA A 68 13.29 1.51 -9.99
N GLN A 69 12.08 1.47 -9.44
CA GLN A 69 11.78 0.62 -8.29
C GLN A 69 11.93 -0.86 -8.65
N ILE A 70 11.47 -1.26 -9.82
CA ILE A 70 11.61 -2.64 -10.29
C ILE A 70 13.09 -3.03 -10.38
N THR A 71 13.91 -2.15 -10.94
CA THR A 71 15.35 -2.40 -11.04
C THR A 71 15.96 -2.61 -9.65
N LEU A 72 15.56 -1.78 -8.69
CA LEU A 72 16.04 -1.91 -7.31
C LEU A 72 15.56 -3.21 -6.67
N MET A 73 14.30 -3.58 -6.87
CA MET A 73 13.75 -4.82 -6.34
C MET A 73 14.49 -6.05 -6.87
N LYS A 74 14.81 -6.06 -8.16
CA LYS A 74 15.53 -7.17 -8.76
C LYS A 74 16.91 -7.36 -8.18
N ARG A 75 17.53 -6.30 -7.68
CA ARG A 75 18.85 -6.37 -7.06
C ARG A 75 18.79 -6.65 -5.57
N THR A 76 17.67 -6.31 -4.93
CA THR A 76 17.55 -6.36 -3.47
C THR A 76 16.91 -7.66 -2.99
N PHE A 77 15.91 -8.13 -3.69
CA PHE A 77 15.14 -9.30 -3.25
C PHE A 77 15.70 -10.60 -3.79
N VAL A 78 15.43 -11.69 -3.08
CA VAL A 78 15.88 -13.03 -3.44
C VAL A 78 14.82 -13.70 -4.30
N GLU A 79 15.20 -14.15 -5.49
CA GLU A 79 14.32 -14.83 -6.45
C GLU A 79 13.05 -14.02 -6.73
N PRO A 80 13.17 -12.73 -7.08
CA PRO A 80 11.98 -11.90 -7.28
C PRO A 80 11.24 -12.27 -8.55
N VAL A 81 9.92 -12.35 -8.45
CA VAL A 81 9.02 -12.47 -9.60
C VAL A 81 8.11 -11.25 -9.56
N ILE A 82 8.17 -10.44 -10.61
CA ILE A 82 7.48 -9.16 -10.66
C ILE A 82 6.51 -9.16 -11.83
N ALA A 83 5.27 -8.77 -11.56
CA ALA A 83 4.23 -8.64 -12.57
C ALA A 83 3.69 -7.22 -12.57
N GLY A 84 3.51 -6.66 -13.75
CA GLY A 84 3.06 -5.27 -13.92
C GLY A 84 4.19 -4.36 -14.37
N PRO A 85 4.02 -3.04 -14.32
CA PRO A 85 2.86 -2.35 -13.75
C PRO A 85 1.61 -2.46 -14.62
N ALA A 86 0.45 -2.42 -13.97
CA ALA A 86 -0.83 -2.34 -14.63
C ALA A 86 -1.52 -1.05 -14.22
N PRO A 87 -2.17 -0.33 -15.16
CA PRO A 87 -2.80 0.94 -14.81
C PRO A 87 -3.98 0.76 -13.87
N LEU A 88 -4.16 1.76 -13.00
CA LEU A 88 -5.29 1.83 -12.08
C LEU A 88 -5.91 3.20 -12.15
N THR A 89 -7.15 3.30 -11.66
CA THR A 89 -7.81 4.57 -11.42
C THR A 89 -7.86 4.79 -9.92
N PHE A 90 -7.45 5.98 -9.49
CA PHE A 90 -7.48 6.34 -8.07
C PHE A 90 -8.01 7.76 -7.95
N PRO A 91 -9.01 8.01 -7.05
CA PRO A 91 -9.58 9.35 -6.91
C PRO A 91 -8.53 10.40 -6.59
N ASP A 92 -8.64 11.55 -7.25
CA ASP A 92 -7.76 12.71 -7.04
C ASP A 92 -6.30 12.49 -7.44
N ALA A 93 -5.98 11.37 -8.07
CA ALA A 93 -4.64 11.11 -8.57
C ALA A 93 -4.60 11.34 -10.09
N ALA A 94 -3.48 11.90 -10.55
CA ALA A 94 -3.25 12.10 -11.98
C ALA A 94 -2.93 10.78 -12.68
N GLU A 95 -2.20 9.91 -11.98
CA GLU A 95 -1.82 8.59 -12.48
C GLU A 95 -1.82 7.60 -11.33
N ALA A 96 -2.12 6.34 -11.64
CA ALA A 96 -2.01 5.26 -10.66
C ALA A 96 -1.70 3.96 -11.37
N ALA A 97 -0.97 3.08 -10.68
CA ALA A 97 -0.59 1.79 -11.23
C ALA A 97 -0.39 0.78 -10.11
N MET A 98 -0.53 -0.50 -10.46
CA MET A 98 -0.35 -1.60 -9.52
C MET A 98 0.83 -2.46 -9.96
N LEU A 99 1.60 -2.92 -9.00
CA LEU A 99 2.71 -3.83 -9.20
C LEU A 99 2.57 -4.99 -8.23
N MET A 100 2.83 -6.19 -8.69
CA MET A 100 2.85 -7.37 -7.83
C MET A 100 4.25 -7.94 -7.78
N LEU A 101 4.67 -8.34 -6.59
CA LEU A 101 6.00 -8.88 -6.35
C LEU A 101 5.88 -10.12 -5.47
N LYS A 102 6.64 -11.15 -5.84
CA LYS A 102 6.81 -12.34 -5.02
C LYS A 102 8.29 -12.58 -4.86
N HIS A 103 8.76 -12.86 -3.63
CA HIS A 103 10.17 -13.14 -3.39
C HIS A 103 10.32 -14.11 -2.22
N ARG A 104 11.52 -14.64 -2.07
CA ARG A 104 11.79 -15.68 -1.08
C ARG A 104 12.95 -15.25 -0.18
N PRO A 105 12.68 -14.44 0.86
CA PRO A 105 13.74 -13.95 1.73
C PRO A 105 14.43 -15.05 2.53
N MET A 106 13.72 -16.17 2.77
CA MET A 106 14.27 -17.31 3.48
C MET A 106 13.80 -18.59 2.80
N HIS A 107 14.52 -19.70 3.09
CA HIS A 107 14.15 -20.99 2.55
C HIS A 107 12.70 -21.35 2.97
N GLN A 108 11.92 -21.79 2.01
CA GLN A 108 10.52 -22.20 2.15
C GLN A 108 9.57 -21.09 2.61
N VAL A 109 10.02 -19.83 2.57
CA VAL A 109 9.16 -18.70 2.89
C VAL A 109 9.00 -17.84 1.65
N THR A 110 7.76 -17.75 1.16
CA THR A 110 7.44 -16.90 0.02
C THR A 110 6.60 -15.73 0.50
N VAL A 111 7.07 -14.52 0.22
CA VAL A 111 6.40 -13.28 0.56
C VAL A 111 5.79 -12.68 -0.69
N PHE A 112 4.54 -12.26 -0.59
CA PHE A 112 3.83 -11.55 -1.63
C PHE A 112 3.69 -10.08 -1.26
N GLN A 113 3.90 -9.21 -2.24
CA GLN A 113 3.59 -7.80 -2.10
C GLN A 113 2.69 -7.35 -3.24
N VAL A 114 1.72 -6.52 -2.91
CA VAL A 114 0.91 -5.81 -3.90
C VAL A 114 1.14 -4.34 -3.63
N GLN A 115 1.65 -3.63 -4.62
CA GLN A 115 2.02 -2.22 -4.46
C GLN A 115 1.13 -1.37 -5.35
N HIS A 116 0.47 -0.37 -4.76
CA HIS A 116 -0.28 0.63 -5.50
C HIS A 116 0.49 1.93 -5.45
N TYR A 117 0.77 2.47 -6.64
CA TYR A 117 1.47 3.74 -6.81
C TYR A 117 0.46 4.75 -7.30
N VAL A 118 0.40 5.91 -6.64
CA VAL A 118 -0.46 7.01 -7.09
C VAL A 118 0.37 8.29 -7.17
N ARG A 119 0.05 9.12 -8.14
CA ARG A 119 0.75 10.39 -8.35
C ARG A 119 -0.22 11.56 -8.31
N SER A 120 0.14 12.59 -7.58
CA SER A 120 -0.57 13.87 -7.57
C SER A 120 0.50 14.96 -7.61
N GLY A 121 0.57 15.70 -8.73
CA GLY A 121 1.67 16.62 -8.94
C GLY A 121 3.00 15.87 -8.92
N SER A 122 3.96 16.36 -8.14
CA SER A 122 5.24 15.67 -7.96
C SER A 122 5.24 14.71 -6.78
N TRP A 123 4.13 14.60 -6.07
CA TRP A 123 4.00 13.68 -4.94
C TRP A 123 3.65 12.28 -5.43
N ILE A 124 4.30 11.30 -4.85
CA ILE A 124 3.99 9.89 -5.09
C ILE A 124 3.62 9.25 -3.78
N GLY A 125 2.49 8.56 -3.75
CA GLY A 125 2.09 7.72 -2.64
C GLY A 125 2.22 6.26 -3.01
N ILE A 126 2.70 5.46 -2.09
CA ILE A 126 2.89 4.02 -2.31
C ILE A 126 2.22 3.27 -1.18
N ALA A 127 1.24 2.44 -1.52
CA ALA A 127 0.55 1.57 -0.57
C ALA A 127 0.98 0.14 -0.86
N THR A 128 1.64 -0.51 0.10
CA THR A 128 2.20 -1.84 -0.08
C THR A 128 1.58 -2.82 0.88
N LEU A 129 0.85 -3.79 0.33
CA LEU A 129 0.43 -4.98 1.09
C LEU A 129 1.60 -5.94 1.11
N THR A 130 1.96 -6.44 2.29
CA THR A 130 2.94 -7.52 2.45
C THR A 130 2.27 -8.64 3.22
N THR A 131 2.31 -9.85 2.66
CA THR A 131 1.72 -11.02 3.31
C THR A 131 2.47 -12.27 2.86
N LEU A 132 2.33 -13.34 3.61
CA LEU A 132 2.89 -14.63 3.21
C LEU A 132 2.01 -15.25 2.12
N GLU A 133 2.61 -15.99 1.22
CA GLU A 133 1.88 -16.56 0.08
C GLU A 133 0.63 -17.34 0.51
N PRO A 134 0.70 -18.21 1.54
CA PRO A 134 -0.50 -18.95 1.94
C PRO A 134 -1.65 -18.09 2.45
N GLU A 135 -1.36 -16.85 2.91
CA GLU A 135 -2.37 -15.96 3.46
C GLU A 135 -2.98 -15.03 2.42
N LEU A 136 -2.41 -14.99 1.22
CA LEU A 136 -2.78 -13.97 0.24
C LEU A 136 -4.27 -13.97 -0.09
N LEU A 137 -4.85 -15.13 -0.31
CA LEU A 137 -6.26 -15.22 -0.69
C LEU A 137 -7.20 -14.74 0.40
N LYS A 138 -6.80 -14.89 1.66
CA LYS A 138 -7.60 -14.40 2.80
C LYS A 138 -7.46 -12.89 2.98
N ILE A 139 -6.27 -12.37 2.72
CA ILE A 139 -5.92 -10.98 3.03
C ILE A 139 -6.26 -10.04 1.88
N ARG A 140 -6.22 -10.51 0.64
CA ARG A 140 -6.42 -9.67 -0.54
C ARG A 140 -7.75 -8.91 -0.52
N PRO A 141 -8.89 -9.51 -0.14
CA PRO A 141 -10.14 -8.76 -0.07
C PRO A 141 -10.09 -7.59 0.90
N ASP A 142 -9.41 -7.75 2.04
CA ASP A 142 -9.24 -6.65 3.00
C ASP A 142 -8.43 -5.51 2.40
N PHE A 143 -7.36 -5.86 1.68
CA PHE A 143 -6.54 -4.86 1.01
C PHE A 143 -7.35 -4.11 -0.05
N ASP A 144 -8.11 -4.84 -0.86
CA ASP A 144 -8.92 -4.21 -1.91
C ASP A 144 -9.96 -3.27 -1.31
N GLN A 145 -10.58 -3.65 -0.20
CA GLN A 145 -11.52 -2.79 0.50
C GLN A 145 -10.84 -1.55 1.07
N PHE A 146 -9.68 -1.74 1.68
CA PHE A 146 -8.90 -0.63 2.22
C PHE A 146 -8.55 0.37 1.13
N MET A 147 -8.07 -0.11 -0.02
CA MET A 147 -7.70 0.75 -1.14
C MET A 147 -8.90 1.50 -1.72
N LYS A 148 -10.09 0.89 -1.69
CA LYS A 148 -11.32 1.55 -2.15
C LYS A 148 -11.67 2.77 -1.31
N LEU A 149 -11.38 2.72 -0.02
CA LEU A 149 -11.73 3.79 0.92
C LEU A 149 -10.61 4.80 1.07
N LEU A 150 -9.38 4.41 0.77
CA LEU A 150 -8.22 5.26 0.92
C LEU A 150 -8.34 6.48 0.01
N ARG A 151 -7.90 7.63 0.53
CA ARG A 151 -7.95 8.89 -0.22
C ARG A 151 -6.60 9.59 -0.09
N ILE A 152 -6.40 10.59 -0.91
CA ILE A 152 -5.22 11.44 -0.83
C ILE A 152 -5.64 12.90 -0.77
N GLU A 153 -4.81 13.71 -0.14
CA GLU A 153 -4.92 15.15 -0.25
C GLU A 153 -4.15 15.57 -1.51
N PRO A 154 -4.84 16.10 -2.55
CA PRO A 154 -4.15 16.41 -3.80
C PRO A 154 -3.00 17.39 -3.60
N PHE A 155 -1.95 17.20 -4.38
CA PHE A 155 -0.76 18.04 -4.34
C PHE A 155 -0.59 18.75 -5.68
N ALA A 156 -0.57 20.06 -5.65
CA ALA A 156 -0.48 20.86 -6.87
C ALA A 156 0.96 21.11 -7.31
N GLY A 157 1.94 20.81 -6.47
CA GLY A 157 3.35 21.12 -6.74
C GLY A 157 4.12 20.20 -7.67
#